data_22fbf633ee4f13c5d8c4ffc305395fb9
#
_entry.id   22fbf633ee4f13c5d8c4ffc305395fb9
#
_cell.length_a   1.000
_cell.length_b   1.000
_cell.length_c   1.000
_cell.angle_alpha   90.00
_cell.angle_beta   90.00
_cell.angle_gamma   90.00
#
_symmetry.space_group_name_H-M   'P 1'
#
loop_
_entity.id
_entity.type
_entity.pdbx_description
1 polymer ?
#
loop_
_entity_poly.entity_id
_entity_poly.type
_entity_poly.pdbx_seq_one_letter_code
_entity_poly.pdbx_strand_id
1 'polypeptide(L)'
;MLLLGVTWLEVAVLLVAGGGLLIALPAVVAIWPWPLTPFNLRFLGALYSAALLAAFIQARVGRWAPARTVTLMIFVFTLVVTVCSVMHLDRFDFGKAQVWIWFLLYVGVCLNAGLHLWLYRRLPLAGQPPRSRTVLLVCAGILGVYGLALLLVPDLAARLWPWKIDRFHAQLYSVSFLTPAAGALSLRRCAARIDWFTLGVTLLAWGLLPMLALVVVDAQVHRVDWSETAVWAWLSLLGLLVGMGTWMLRTATTIGTTTARDQSASA
;
A
#
# COMPACT_ATOMS: atom_id res chain seq x y z
N MET A 1 -20.36 3.82 -11.88
CA MET A 1 -20.23 5.20 -11.35
C MET A 1 -19.82 5.23 -9.88
N LEU A 2 -20.41 4.43 -8.98
CA LEU A 2 -20.09 4.44 -7.55
C LEU A 2 -18.60 4.18 -7.25
N LEU A 3 -18.00 3.13 -7.81
CA LEU A 3 -16.57 2.84 -7.60
C LEU A 3 -15.69 4.03 -7.97
N LEU A 4 -15.93 4.67 -9.11
CA LEU A 4 -15.14 5.81 -9.55
C LEU A 4 -15.32 7.03 -8.63
N GLY A 5 -16.54 7.30 -8.17
CA GLY A 5 -16.81 8.37 -7.20
C GLY A 5 -16.09 8.16 -5.88
N VAL A 6 -16.16 6.94 -5.34
CA VAL A 6 -15.44 6.57 -4.11
C VAL A 6 -13.92 6.66 -4.33
N THR A 7 -13.40 6.23 -5.48
CA THR A 7 -11.96 6.34 -5.77
C THR A 7 -11.49 7.80 -5.83
N TRP A 8 -12.28 8.73 -6.37
CA TRP A 8 -11.93 10.16 -6.32
C TRP A 8 -11.97 10.73 -4.90
N LEU A 9 -12.90 10.29 -4.06
CA LEU A 9 -12.90 10.63 -2.64
C LEU A 9 -11.65 10.08 -1.95
N GLU A 10 -11.27 8.84 -2.22
CA GLU A 10 -10.02 8.23 -1.72
C GLU A 10 -8.79 9.06 -2.15
N VAL A 11 -8.72 9.49 -3.41
CA VAL A 11 -7.64 10.36 -3.91
C VAL A 11 -7.56 11.65 -3.09
N ALA A 12 -8.68 12.31 -2.81
CA ALA A 12 -8.71 13.54 -2.02
C ALA A 12 -8.26 13.30 -0.57
N VAL A 13 -8.78 12.25 0.07
CA VAL A 13 -8.40 11.85 1.44
C VAL A 13 -6.93 11.48 1.53
N LEU A 14 -6.42 10.67 0.59
CA LEU A 14 -5.03 10.24 0.57
C LEU A 14 -4.06 11.41 0.28
N LEU A 15 -4.48 12.38 -0.54
CA LEU A 15 -3.69 13.59 -0.79
C LEU A 15 -3.52 14.41 0.50
N VAL A 16 -4.61 14.63 1.22
CA VAL A 16 -4.59 15.42 2.47
C VAL A 16 -3.87 14.64 3.58
N ALA A 17 -4.26 13.40 3.83
CA ALA A 17 -3.67 12.58 4.90
C ALA A 17 -2.22 12.20 4.57
N GLY A 18 -1.96 11.66 3.37
CA GLY A 18 -0.63 11.23 2.95
C GLY A 18 0.35 12.40 2.87
N GLY A 19 0.02 13.42 2.09
CA GLY A 19 0.86 14.62 1.98
C GLY A 19 1.02 15.34 3.31
N GLY A 20 -0.07 15.54 4.04
CA GLY A 20 -0.06 16.26 5.32
C GLY A 20 0.78 15.55 6.40
N LEU A 21 0.66 14.22 6.53
CA LEU A 21 1.51 13.44 7.46
C LEU A 21 2.96 13.40 6.97
N LEU A 22 3.20 13.25 5.66
CA LEU A 22 4.55 13.15 5.11
C LEU A 22 5.37 14.42 5.39
N ILE A 23 4.75 15.60 5.34
CA ILE A 23 5.42 16.88 5.67
C ILE A 23 5.18 17.32 7.12
N ALA A 24 4.46 16.51 7.94
CA ALA A 24 4.07 16.83 9.32
C ALA A 24 3.26 18.13 9.44
N LEU A 25 2.26 18.31 8.58
CA LEU A 25 1.40 19.49 8.61
C LEU A 25 0.60 19.52 9.94
N PRO A 26 0.75 20.56 10.79
CA PRO A 26 0.16 20.57 12.13
C PRO A 26 -1.36 20.35 12.13
N ALA A 27 -2.09 20.91 11.15
CA ALA A 27 -3.53 20.76 11.03
C ALA A 27 -3.96 19.30 10.80
N VAL A 28 -3.17 18.50 10.03
CA VAL A 28 -3.47 17.09 9.77
C VAL A 28 -3.08 16.23 10.98
N VAL A 29 -1.96 16.55 11.63
CA VAL A 29 -1.51 15.85 12.84
C VAL A 29 -2.51 16.01 13.98
N ALA A 30 -3.06 17.23 14.15
CA ALA A 30 -4.02 17.54 15.22
C ALA A 30 -5.36 16.78 15.11
N ILE A 31 -5.77 16.44 13.90
CA ILE A 31 -7.02 15.68 13.67
C ILE A 31 -6.80 14.16 13.58
N TRP A 32 -5.57 13.67 13.80
CA TRP A 32 -5.32 12.23 13.75
C TRP A 32 -5.99 11.51 14.93
N PRO A 33 -6.59 10.32 14.73
CA PRO A 33 -7.39 9.66 15.76
C PRO A 33 -6.64 9.24 17.04
N TRP A 34 -5.30 9.12 16.96
CA TRP A 34 -4.42 8.80 18.10
C TRP A 34 -3.09 9.57 18.00
N PRO A 35 -2.33 9.71 19.12
CA PRO A 35 -1.03 10.37 19.09
C PRO A 35 -0.02 9.64 18.22
N LEU A 36 0.72 10.38 17.39
CA LEU A 36 1.75 9.85 16.51
C LEU A 36 3.14 10.31 16.96
N THR A 37 4.09 9.34 17.02
CA THR A 37 5.51 9.67 17.12
C THR A 37 6.02 10.20 15.77
N PRO A 38 7.15 10.93 15.71
CA PRO A 38 7.70 11.45 14.46
C PRO A 38 7.91 10.36 13.38
N PHE A 39 8.39 9.18 13.77
CA PHE A 39 8.56 8.04 12.85
C PHE A 39 7.22 7.50 12.34
N ASN A 40 6.27 7.24 13.25
CA ASN A 40 4.94 6.73 12.86
C ASN A 40 4.22 7.70 11.94
N LEU A 41 4.31 9.00 12.21
CA LEU A 41 3.71 10.05 11.42
C LEU A 41 4.22 10.05 9.97
N ARG A 42 5.54 10.11 9.79
CA ARG A 42 6.16 10.13 8.46
C ARG A 42 5.99 8.81 7.72
N PHE A 43 6.04 7.68 8.44
CA PHE A 43 5.81 6.36 7.86
C PHE A 43 4.39 6.23 7.31
N LEU A 44 3.36 6.60 8.08
CA LEU A 44 1.98 6.60 7.59
C LEU A 44 1.80 7.56 6.40
N GLY A 45 2.39 8.76 6.48
CA GLY A 45 2.39 9.71 5.37
C GLY A 45 2.99 9.11 4.09
N ALA A 46 4.10 8.38 4.22
CA ALA A 46 4.74 7.69 3.11
C ALA A 46 3.85 6.61 2.49
N LEU A 47 3.19 5.78 3.31
CA LEU A 47 2.29 4.73 2.84
C LEU A 47 1.07 5.31 2.12
N TYR A 48 0.43 6.32 2.69
CA TYR A 48 -0.74 6.96 2.07
C TYR A 48 -0.37 7.70 0.79
N SER A 49 0.81 8.33 0.73
CA SER A 49 1.30 8.97 -0.49
C SER A 49 1.58 7.95 -1.60
N ALA A 50 2.08 6.77 -1.27
CA ALA A 50 2.23 5.69 -2.24
C ALA A 50 0.87 5.11 -2.68
N ALA A 51 -0.08 4.94 -1.76
CA ALA A 51 -1.45 4.50 -2.07
C ALA A 51 -2.20 5.52 -2.96
N LEU A 52 -1.95 6.82 -2.76
CA LEU A 52 -2.48 7.90 -3.61
C LEU A 52 -2.15 7.67 -5.08
N LEU A 53 -0.95 7.22 -5.41
CA LEU A 53 -0.55 6.98 -6.81
C LEU A 53 -1.42 5.88 -7.45
N ALA A 54 -1.66 4.78 -6.72
CA ALA A 54 -2.54 3.71 -7.20
C ALA A 54 -3.97 4.18 -7.42
N ALA A 55 -4.55 4.87 -6.42
CA ALA A 55 -5.90 5.40 -6.48
C ALA A 55 -6.06 6.43 -7.60
N PHE A 56 -5.09 7.33 -7.76
CA PHE A 56 -5.10 8.35 -8.82
C PHE A 56 -5.05 7.73 -10.22
N ILE A 57 -4.16 6.75 -10.46
CA ILE A 57 -4.08 6.06 -11.75
C ILE A 57 -5.39 5.31 -12.03
N GLN A 58 -5.95 4.60 -11.02
CA GLN A 58 -7.26 3.94 -11.14
C GLN A 58 -8.35 4.93 -11.54
N ALA A 59 -8.45 6.07 -10.84
CA ALA A 59 -9.44 7.11 -11.09
C ALA A 59 -9.31 7.70 -12.50
N ARG A 60 -8.08 7.93 -12.98
CA ARG A 60 -7.80 8.49 -14.32
C ARG A 60 -8.07 7.50 -15.44
N VAL A 61 -7.75 6.24 -15.25
CA VAL A 61 -7.95 5.21 -16.27
C VAL A 61 -9.42 4.79 -16.38
N GLY A 62 -10.14 4.70 -15.26
CA GLY A 62 -11.57 4.39 -15.20
C GLY A 62 -11.96 3.02 -15.78
N ARG A 63 -11.00 2.09 -15.94
CA ARG A 63 -11.21 0.73 -16.48
C ARG A 63 -10.97 -0.31 -15.40
N TRP A 64 -11.55 -1.53 -15.60
CA TRP A 64 -11.35 -2.64 -14.66
C TRP A 64 -9.90 -3.16 -14.59
N ALA A 65 -9.12 -2.97 -15.63
CA ALA A 65 -7.67 -3.02 -15.55
C ALA A 65 -7.15 -1.56 -15.58
N PRO A 66 -6.56 -0.99 -14.53
CA PRO A 66 -5.94 -1.60 -13.34
C PRO A 66 -6.85 -1.68 -12.09
N ALA A 67 -8.12 -1.24 -12.18
CA ALA A 67 -8.99 -1.09 -11.01
C ALA A 67 -9.09 -2.38 -10.16
N ARG A 68 -9.09 -3.55 -10.80
CA ARG A 68 -9.16 -4.83 -10.08
C ARG A 68 -8.01 -5.00 -9.08
N THR A 69 -6.79 -4.75 -9.51
CA THR A 69 -5.59 -4.89 -8.65
C THR A 69 -5.61 -3.86 -7.54
N VAL A 70 -5.89 -2.60 -7.87
CA VAL A 70 -5.93 -1.50 -6.89
C VAL A 70 -7.08 -1.71 -5.90
N THR A 71 -8.29 -2.09 -6.37
CA THR A 71 -9.44 -2.37 -5.48
C THR A 71 -9.15 -3.55 -4.54
N LEU A 72 -8.42 -4.59 -4.99
CA LEU A 72 -7.99 -5.68 -4.11
C LEU A 72 -7.00 -5.18 -3.04
N MET A 73 -6.05 -4.34 -3.42
CA MET A 73 -5.11 -3.74 -2.48
C MET A 73 -5.83 -2.85 -1.46
N ILE A 74 -6.76 -2.02 -1.90
CA ILE A 74 -7.61 -1.19 -1.03
C ILE A 74 -8.42 -2.07 -0.08
N PHE A 75 -9.03 -3.14 -0.59
CA PHE A 75 -9.79 -4.09 0.25
C PHE A 75 -8.93 -4.70 1.35
N VAL A 76 -7.76 -5.25 1.00
CA VAL A 76 -6.84 -5.85 1.98
C VAL A 76 -6.37 -4.81 2.99
N PHE A 77 -5.97 -3.63 2.52
CA PHE A 77 -5.53 -2.53 3.39
C PHE A 77 -6.62 -2.13 4.39
N THR A 78 -7.80 -1.80 3.89
CA THR A 78 -8.89 -1.29 4.73
C THR A 78 -9.49 -2.37 5.64
N LEU A 79 -9.53 -3.63 5.19
CA LEU A 79 -9.96 -4.75 6.01
C LEU A 79 -9.03 -4.94 7.22
N VAL A 80 -7.73 -5.00 6.99
CA VAL A 80 -6.75 -5.20 8.07
C VAL A 80 -6.77 -4.00 9.03
N VAL A 81 -6.78 -2.77 8.51
CA VAL A 81 -6.89 -1.57 9.36
C VAL A 81 -8.18 -1.58 10.18
N THR A 82 -9.32 -1.94 9.57
CA THR A 82 -10.61 -2.03 10.30
C THR A 82 -10.54 -3.08 11.41
N VAL A 83 -10.05 -4.28 11.10
CA VAL A 83 -9.92 -5.36 12.09
C VAL A 83 -8.99 -4.94 13.23
N CYS A 84 -7.81 -4.39 12.92
CA CYS A 84 -6.88 -3.90 13.95
C CYS A 84 -7.48 -2.77 14.78
N SER A 85 -8.22 -1.84 14.17
CA SER A 85 -8.89 -0.76 14.89
C SER A 85 -9.96 -1.30 15.86
N VAL A 86 -10.72 -2.31 15.43
CA VAL A 86 -11.73 -2.96 16.30
C VAL A 86 -11.06 -3.77 17.43
N MET A 87 -9.94 -4.40 17.19
CA MET A 87 -9.20 -5.12 18.22
C MET A 87 -8.57 -4.21 19.29
N HIS A 88 -8.40 -2.91 18.97
CA HIS A 88 -7.75 -1.91 19.82
C HIS A 88 -8.63 -0.68 20.04
N LEU A 89 -9.92 -0.88 20.36
CA LEU A 89 -10.87 0.22 20.60
C LEU A 89 -10.44 1.14 21.76
N ASP A 90 -9.68 0.62 22.72
CA ASP A 90 -9.07 1.36 23.82
C ASP A 90 -8.09 2.47 23.39
N ARG A 91 -7.59 2.43 22.14
CA ARG A 91 -6.72 3.46 21.57
C ARG A 91 -7.46 4.66 21.02
N PHE A 92 -8.77 4.60 20.92
CA PHE A 92 -9.60 5.59 20.27
C PHE A 92 -10.47 6.33 21.27
N ASP A 93 -10.41 7.66 21.24
CA ASP A 93 -11.27 8.53 22.03
C ASP A 93 -12.57 8.81 21.25
N PHE A 94 -13.61 8.01 21.51
CA PHE A 94 -14.90 8.12 20.82
C PHE A 94 -15.67 9.41 21.14
N GLY A 95 -15.19 10.27 22.05
CA GLY A 95 -15.66 11.64 22.21
C GLY A 95 -15.26 12.57 21.08
N LYS A 96 -14.33 12.15 20.21
CA LYS A 96 -13.79 12.94 19.10
C LYS A 96 -14.39 12.55 17.76
N ALA A 97 -14.84 13.53 16.99
CA ALA A 97 -15.46 13.31 15.68
C ALA A 97 -14.52 12.60 14.67
N GLN A 98 -13.20 12.89 14.72
CA GLN A 98 -12.21 12.27 13.82
C GLN A 98 -12.12 10.75 13.99
N VAL A 99 -12.42 10.20 15.16
CA VAL A 99 -12.48 8.75 15.38
C VAL A 99 -13.65 8.14 14.60
N TRP A 100 -14.82 8.76 14.64
CA TRP A 100 -15.98 8.30 13.87
C TRP A 100 -15.75 8.41 12.37
N ILE A 101 -15.10 9.48 11.91
CA ILE A 101 -14.68 9.65 10.50
C ILE A 101 -13.72 8.52 10.11
N TRP A 102 -12.75 8.17 10.96
CA TRP A 102 -11.83 7.05 10.75
C TRP A 102 -12.58 5.74 10.50
N PHE A 103 -13.45 5.34 11.41
CA PHE A 103 -14.23 4.10 11.28
C PHE A 103 -15.15 4.12 10.07
N LEU A 104 -15.84 5.23 9.82
CA LEU A 104 -16.72 5.39 8.66
C LEU A 104 -15.97 5.22 7.34
N LEU A 105 -14.81 5.87 7.21
CA LEU A 105 -13.96 5.77 6.01
C LEU A 105 -13.45 4.34 5.81
N TYR A 106 -12.84 3.74 6.82
CA TYR A 106 -12.24 2.41 6.66
C TYR A 106 -13.28 1.31 6.44
N VAL A 107 -14.38 1.31 7.18
CA VAL A 107 -15.49 0.35 6.98
C VAL A 107 -16.17 0.61 5.64
N GLY A 108 -16.50 1.86 5.33
CA GLY A 108 -17.18 2.22 4.09
C GLY A 108 -16.38 1.87 2.84
N VAL A 109 -15.09 2.21 2.83
CA VAL A 109 -14.18 1.87 1.71
C VAL A 109 -13.97 0.36 1.61
N CYS A 110 -13.80 -0.34 2.73
CA CYS A 110 -13.69 -1.80 2.76
C CYS A 110 -14.91 -2.48 2.13
N LEU A 111 -16.12 -2.10 2.57
CA LEU A 111 -17.36 -2.64 2.02
C LEU A 111 -17.54 -2.30 0.53
N ASN A 112 -17.23 -1.07 0.12
CA ASN A 112 -17.27 -0.66 -1.27
C ASN A 112 -16.30 -1.48 -2.13
N ALA A 113 -15.05 -1.66 -1.69
CA ALA A 113 -14.05 -2.45 -2.40
C ALA A 113 -14.47 -3.93 -2.49
N GLY A 114 -14.91 -4.54 -1.38
CA GLY A 114 -15.38 -5.91 -1.33
C GLY A 114 -16.60 -6.14 -2.25
N LEU A 115 -17.57 -5.22 -2.23
CA LEU A 115 -18.73 -5.27 -3.11
C LEU A 115 -18.33 -5.26 -4.60
N HIS A 116 -17.43 -4.36 -5.00
CA HIS A 116 -17.02 -4.28 -6.42
C HIS A 116 -16.17 -5.46 -6.84
N LEU A 117 -15.32 -6.01 -5.98
CA LEU A 117 -14.61 -7.25 -6.24
C LEU A 117 -15.57 -8.42 -6.43
N TRP A 118 -16.65 -8.48 -5.64
CA TRP A 118 -17.68 -9.51 -5.78
C TRP A 118 -18.53 -9.33 -7.03
N LEU A 119 -19.03 -8.12 -7.30
CA LEU A 119 -19.86 -7.82 -8.48
C LEU A 119 -19.10 -8.11 -9.79
N TYR A 120 -17.81 -7.73 -9.85
CA TYR A 120 -16.99 -7.83 -11.06
C TYR A 120 -16.12 -9.09 -11.11
N ARG A 121 -16.30 -10.06 -10.19
CA ARG A 121 -15.50 -11.30 -10.13
C ARG A 121 -15.52 -12.13 -11.40
N ARG A 122 -16.58 -12.01 -12.20
CA ARG A 122 -16.78 -12.76 -13.44
C ARG A 122 -16.29 -12.04 -14.69
N LEU A 123 -15.88 -10.78 -14.57
CA LEU A 123 -15.32 -10.05 -15.70
C LEU A 123 -14.02 -10.70 -16.17
N PRO A 124 -13.80 -10.78 -17.50
CA PRO A 124 -12.59 -11.36 -18.05
C PRO A 124 -11.37 -10.58 -17.56
N LEU A 125 -10.27 -11.30 -17.32
CA LEU A 125 -8.99 -10.69 -16.96
C LEU A 125 -8.38 -10.10 -18.24
N ALA A 126 -7.93 -8.85 -18.14
CA ALA A 126 -7.22 -8.19 -19.24
C ALA A 126 -5.73 -8.60 -19.24
N GLY A 127 -5.13 -8.58 -20.44
CA GLY A 127 -3.71 -8.85 -20.63
C GLY A 127 -3.36 -10.32 -20.82
N GLN A 128 -2.11 -10.65 -20.59
CA GLN A 128 -1.55 -11.99 -20.79
C GLN A 128 -0.99 -12.58 -19.48
N PRO A 129 -0.88 -13.92 -19.39
CA PRO A 129 -0.20 -14.55 -18.28
C PRO A 129 1.25 -14.07 -18.17
N PRO A 130 1.72 -13.68 -16.97
CA PRO A 130 3.08 -13.21 -16.80
C PRO A 130 4.10 -14.35 -16.96
N ARG A 131 5.16 -14.13 -17.75
CA ARG A 131 6.28 -15.06 -17.85
C ARG A 131 7.00 -15.31 -16.52
N SER A 132 6.97 -14.33 -15.64
CA SER A 132 7.67 -14.33 -14.35
C SER A 132 6.73 -14.58 -13.16
N ARG A 133 5.75 -15.50 -13.33
CA ARG A 133 4.80 -15.86 -12.27
C ARG A 133 5.49 -16.27 -10.96
N THR A 134 6.60 -17.03 -11.06
CA THR A 134 7.36 -17.49 -9.89
C THR A 134 7.92 -16.30 -9.08
N VAL A 135 8.45 -15.27 -9.74
CA VAL A 135 8.96 -14.06 -9.08
C VAL A 135 7.83 -13.37 -8.29
N LEU A 136 6.66 -13.21 -8.90
CA LEU A 136 5.49 -12.64 -8.22
C LEU A 136 5.08 -13.45 -6.98
N LEU A 137 5.10 -14.79 -7.08
CA LEU A 137 4.74 -15.66 -5.96
C LEU A 137 5.78 -15.62 -4.83
N VAL A 138 7.07 -15.65 -5.16
CA VAL A 138 8.16 -15.59 -4.17
C VAL A 138 8.13 -14.25 -3.42
N CYS A 139 8.05 -13.14 -4.15
CA CYS A 139 7.97 -11.82 -3.54
C CYS A 139 6.71 -11.64 -2.69
N ALA A 140 5.55 -12.09 -3.19
CA ALA A 140 4.32 -12.08 -2.41
C ALA A 140 4.41 -12.97 -1.16
N GLY A 141 5.10 -14.11 -1.24
CA GLY A 141 5.36 -15.00 -0.11
C GLY A 141 6.21 -14.32 0.97
N ILE A 142 7.33 -13.72 0.60
CA ILE A 142 8.23 -13.02 1.53
C ILE A 142 7.46 -11.88 2.25
N LEU A 143 6.82 -11.02 1.48
CA LEU A 143 6.06 -9.90 2.03
C LEU A 143 4.87 -10.37 2.87
N GLY A 144 4.13 -11.37 2.37
CA GLY A 144 2.98 -11.95 3.05
C GLY A 144 3.34 -12.59 4.39
N VAL A 145 4.43 -13.35 4.44
CA VAL A 145 4.91 -13.98 5.68
C VAL A 145 5.25 -12.92 6.74
N TYR A 146 6.00 -11.89 6.38
CA TYR A 146 6.34 -10.83 7.35
C TYR A 146 5.10 -10.01 7.75
N GLY A 147 4.22 -9.68 6.79
CA GLY A 147 2.95 -9.00 7.10
C GLY A 147 2.06 -9.82 8.04
N LEU A 148 1.94 -11.15 7.80
CA LEU A 148 1.21 -12.04 8.70
C LEU A 148 1.90 -12.16 10.07
N ALA A 149 3.21 -12.18 10.13
CA ALA A 149 3.94 -12.21 11.39
C ALA A 149 3.66 -10.95 12.22
N LEU A 150 3.67 -9.75 11.62
CA LEU A 150 3.30 -8.50 12.28
C LEU A 150 1.85 -8.53 12.80
N LEU A 151 0.94 -9.16 12.06
CA LEU A 151 -0.48 -9.23 12.43
C LEU A 151 -0.72 -10.24 13.56
N LEU A 152 -0.13 -11.43 13.48
CA LEU A 152 -0.46 -12.58 14.33
C LEU A 152 0.49 -12.73 15.54
N VAL A 153 1.77 -12.37 15.37
CA VAL A 153 2.81 -12.45 16.42
C VAL A 153 3.58 -11.12 16.53
N PRO A 154 2.85 -10.01 16.79
CA PRO A 154 3.39 -8.65 16.70
C PRO A 154 4.61 -8.40 17.58
N ASP A 155 4.64 -8.94 18.78
CA ASP A 155 5.73 -8.74 19.76
C ASP A 155 7.06 -9.34 19.28
N LEU A 156 7.00 -10.41 18.49
CA LEU A 156 8.18 -11.02 17.88
C LEU A 156 8.56 -10.28 16.58
N ALA A 157 7.60 -10.07 15.71
CA ALA A 157 7.85 -9.46 14.40
C ALA A 157 8.30 -7.99 14.50
N ALA A 158 7.82 -7.25 15.50
CA ALA A 158 8.22 -5.87 15.77
C ALA A 158 9.71 -5.74 16.16
N ARG A 159 10.40 -6.81 16.53
CA ARG A 159 11.85 -6.79 16.78
C ARG A 159 12.67 -6.49 15.52
N LEU A 160 12.10 -6.71 14.34
CA LEU A 160 12.70 -6.33 13.05
C LEU A 160 12.36 -4.91 12.63
N TRP A 161 11.65 -4.12 13.46
CA TRP A 161 11.26 -2.75 13.14
C TRP A 161 12.37 -1.77 13.60
N PRO A 162 12.76 -0.79 12.76
CA PRO A 162 13.92 0.07 13.06
C PRO A 162 13.70 1.07 14.20
N TRP A 163 12.47 1.25 14.66
CA TRP A 163 12.16 2.04 15.84
C TRP A 163 11.12 1.31 16.70
N LYS A 164 11.02 1.67 17.97
CA LYS A 164 10.09 1.03 18.89
C LYS A 164 8.63 1.30 18.48
N ILE A 165 7.90 0.24 18.18
CA ILE A 165 6.46 0.25 17.95
C ILE A 165 5.77 -0.64 18.99
N ASP A 166 4.53 -0.27 19.37
CA ASP A 166 3.69 -1.10 20.22
C ASP A 166 2.89 -2.12 19.38
N ARG A 167 2.19 -3.00 20.08
CA ARG A 167 1.40 -4.07 19.47
C ARG A 167 0.37 -3.55 18.47
N PHE A 168 -0.32 -2.44 18.81
CA PHE A 168 -1.29 -1.80 17.92
C PHE A 168 -0.64 -1.37 16.59
N HIS A 169 0.47 -0.63 16.66
CA HIS A 169 1.16 -0.18 15.46
C HIS A 169 1.78 -1.34 14.67
N ALA A 170 2.32 -2.38 15.33
CA ALA A 170 2.85 -3.56 14.65
C ALA A 170 1.76 -4.25 13.81
N GLN A 171 0.58 -4.50 14.41
CA GLN A 171 -0.55 -5.09 13.72
C GLN A 171 -1.09 -4.17 12.61
N LEU A 172 -1.24 -2.88 12.88
CA LEU A 172 -1.68 -1.90 11.89
C LEU A 172 -0.71 -1.84 10.70
N TYR A 173 0.60 -1.85 10.95
CA TYR A 173 1.62 -1.76 9.91
C TYR A 173 1.83 -3.06 9.12
N SER A 174 1.20 -4.16 9.51
CA SER A 174 1.14 -5.38 8.71
C SER A 174 0.62 -5.12 7.28
N VAL A 175 -0.24 -4.11 7.11
CA VAL A 175 -0.75 -3.65 5.80
C VAL A 175 0.35 -3.25 4.84
N SER A 176 1.50 -2.78 5.36
CA SER A 176 2.65 -2.35 4.54
C SER A 176 3.24 -3.47 3.71
N PHE A 177 3.01 -4.71 4.11
CA PHE A 177 3.51 -5.92 3.46
C PHE A 177 2.38 -6.76 2.88
N LEU A 178 1.23 -6.88 3.56
CA LEU A 178 0.07 -7.64 3.08
C LEU A 178 -0.55 -7.02 1.83
N THR A 179 -0.62 -5.70 1.76
CA THR A 179 -1.19 -5.00 0.60
C THR A 179 -0.35 -5.18 -0.68
N PRO A 180 0.98 -4.95 -0.67
CA PRO A 180 1.84 -5.27 -1.81
C PRO A 180 1.83 -6.76 -2.19
N ALA A 181 1.78 -7.66 -1.21
CA ALA A 181 1.67 -9.10 -1.47
C ALA A 181 0.37 -9.44 -2.23
N ALA A 182 -0.76 -8.87 -1.82
CA ALA A 182 -2.04 -9.04 -2.51
C ALA A 182 -2.00 -8.45 -3.94
N GLY A 183 -1.38 -7.28 -4.11
CA GLY A 183 -1.14 -6.69 -5.42
C GLY A 183 -0.34 -7.61 -6.36
N ALA A 184 0.80 -8.12 -5.90
CA ALA A 184 1.62 -9.06 -6.67
C ALA A 184 0.86 -10.36 -7.01
N LEU A 185 0.12 -10.93 -6.04
CA LEU A 185 -0.71 -12.11 -6.26
C LEU A 185 -1.83 -11.88 -7.29
N SER A 186 -2.36 -10.67 -7.39
CA SER A 186 -3.42 -10.34 -8.34
C SER A 186 -2.97 -10.50 -9.80
N LEU A 187 -1.70 -10.20 -10.08
CA LEU A 187 -1.12 -10.25 -11.42
C LEU A 187 -0.71 -11.65 -11.88
N ARG A 188 -0.70 -12.66 -10.99
CA ARG A 188 -0.17 -14.00 -11.29
C ARG A 188 -0.89 -14.76 -12.42
N ARG A 189 -2.14 -14.40 -12.74
CA ARG A 189 -2.95 -15.08 -13.77
C ARG A 189 -2.89 -14.36 -15.10
N CYS A 190 -3.20 -13.08 -15.09
CA CYS A 190 -3.16 -12.19 -16.25
C CYS A 190 -2.87 -10.77 -15.77
N ALA A 191 -2.12 -10.03 -16.57
CA ALA A 191 -1.81 -8.63 -16.31
C ALA A 191 -1.71 -7.87 -17.65
N ALA A 192 -2.44 -6.77 -17.76
CA ALA A 192 -2.28 -5.80 -18.83
C ALA A 192 -1.11 -4.85 -18.55
N ARG A 193 -0.60 -4.17 -19.58
CA ARG A 193 0.46 -3.16 -19.43
C ARG A 193 0.17 -2.17 -18.31
N ILE A 194 -1.08 -1.71 -18.23
CA ILE A 194 -1.49 -0.72 -17.22
C ILE A 194 -1.48 -1.29 -15.80
N ASP A 195 -1.72 -2.60 -15.60
CA ASP A 195 -1.61 -3.24 -14.29
C ASP A 195 -0.15 -3.26 -13.81
N TRP A 196 0.79 -3.62 -14.72
CA TRP A 196 2.22 -3.59 -14.45
C TRP A 196 2.70 -2.18 -14.10
N PHE A 197 2.27 -1.18 -14.88
CA PHE A 197 2.63 0.21 -14.64
C PHE A 197 2.11 0.70 -13.30
N THR A 198 0.82 0.49 -13.01
CA THR A 198 0.18 0.97 -11.79
C THR A 198 0.82 0.37 -10.56
N LEU A 199 0.95 -0.97 -10.52
CA LEU A 199 1.57 -1.63 -9.39
C LEU A 199 3.06 -1.27 -9.29
N GLY A 200 3.77 -1.18 -10.42
CA GLY A 200 5.17 -0.80 -10.46
C GLY A 200 5.46 0.57 -9.83
N VAL A 201 4.72 1.61 -10.22
CA VAL A 201 4.84 2.96 -9.65
C VAL A 201 4.50 2.95 -8.15
N THR A 202 3.42 2.23 -7.80
CA THR A 202 2.97 2.14 -6.41
C THR A 202 4.01 1.47 -5.51
N LEU A 203 4.55 0.31 -5.91
CA LEU A 203 5.55 -0.41 -5.12
C LEU A 203 6.87 0.36 -5.03
N LEU A 204 7.28 1.04 -6.10
CA LEU A 204 8.47 1.89 -6.08
C LEU A 204 8.32 2.98 -5.01
N ALA A 205 7.20 3.69 -4.99
CA ALA A 205 6.92 4.72 -3.99
C ALA A 205 6.76 4.11 -2.58
N TRP A 206 6.10 2.93 -2.48
CA TRP A 206 5.86 2.22 -1.22
C TRP A 206 7.15 1.75 -0.54
N GLY A 207 8.19 1.47 -1.32
CA GLY A 207 9.53 1.18 -0.80
C GLY A 207 10.34 2.44 -0.50
N LEU A 208 10.43 3.38 -1.47
CA LEU A 208 11.31 4.55 -1.36
C LEU A 208 10.85 5.56 -0.30
N LEU A 209 9.54 5.90 -0.25
CA LEU A 209 9.07 6.95 0.66
C LEU A 209 9.27 6.61 2.14
N PRO A 210 8.98 5.37 2.63
CA PRO A 210 9.29 5.01 4.02
C PRO A 210 10.79 4.97 4.32
N MET A 211 11.66 4.57 3.36
CA MET A 211 13.11 4.62 3.54
C MET A 211 13.58 6.06 3.72
N LEU A 212 13.12 6.97 2.86
CA LEU A 212 13.42 8.39 2.96
C LEU A 212 12.87 8.98 4.27
N ALA A 213 11.64 8.62 4.65
CA ALA A 213 11.03 9.06 5.91
C ALA A 213 11.86 8.63 7.13
N LEU A 214 12.37 7.39 7.14
CA LEU A 214 13.25 6.91 8.19
C LEU A 214 14.50 7.78 8.33
N VAL A 215 15.21 8.00 7.22
CA VAL A 215 16.45 8.79 7.21
C VAL A 215 16.21 10.24 7.64
N VAL A 216 15.15 10.87 7.10
CA VAL A 216 14.81 12.28 7.43
C VAL A 216 14.45 12.45 8.89
N VAL A 217 13.67 11.51 9.46
CA VAL A 217 13.30 11.59 10.88
C VAL A 217 14.51 11.31 11.76
N ASP A 218 15.29 10.28 11.44
CA ASP A 218 16.45 9.92 12.26
C ASP A 218 17.51 11.00 12.29
N ALA A 219 17.72 11.73 11.19
CA ALA A 219 18.60 12.89 11.15
C ALA A 219 18.19 14.00 12.16
N GLN A 220 16.93 14.02 12.60
CA GLN A 220 16.40 14.98 13.57
C GLN A 220 16.39 14.47 15.01
N VAL A 221 16.08 13.17 15.19
CA VAL A 221 15.81 12.62 16.53
C VAL A 221 16.89 11.65 17.03
N HIS A 222 17.76 11.15 16.13
CA HIS A 222 18.89 10.25 16.42
C HIS A 222 18.51 9.04 17.30
N ARG A 223 17.46 8.31 16.87
CA ARG A 223 16.90 7.17 17.63
C ARG A 223 17.05 5.81 16.94
N VAL A 224 17.54 5.76 15.72
CA VAL A 224 17.80 4.51 15.01
C VAL A 224 19.20 4.04 15.31
N ASP A 225 19.32 2.83 15.79
CA ASP A 225 20.61 2.17 15.92
C ASP A 225 20.99 1.49 14.60
N TRP A 226 21.79 2.17 13.80
CA TRP A 226 22.22 1.69 12.47
C TRP A 226 23.16 0.47 12.53
N SER A 227 23.64 0.08 13.72
CA SER A 227 24.41 -1.16 13.92
C SER A 227 23.52 -2.41 14.01
N GLU A 228 22.22 -2.22 14.32
CA GLU A 228 21.27 -3.31 14.48
C GLU A 228 20.91 -3.97 13.16
N THR A 229 21.02 -5.30 13.09
CA THR A 229 20.65 -6.11 11.92
C THR A 229 19.17 -5.92 11.53
N ALA A 230 18.32 -5.64 12.50
CA ALA A 230 16.88 -5.39 12.29
C ALA A 230 16.62 -4.23 11.31
N VAL A 231 17.37 -3.14 11.43
CA VAL A 231 17.27 -1.97 10.54
C VAL A 231 17.53 -2.38 9.09
N TRP A 232 18.61 -3.14 8.86
CA TRP A 232 18.98 -3.58 7.52
C TRP A 232 18.04 -4.63 6.96
N ALA A 233 17.51 -5.52 7.81
CA ALA A 233 16.49 -6.48 7.40
C ALA A 233 15.20 -5.76 6.95
N TRP A 234 14.75 -4.75 7.69
CA TRP A 234 13.60 -3.93 7.32
C TRP A 234 13.84 -3.13 6.03
N LEU A 235 15.00 -2.49 5.90
CA LEU A 235 15.38 -1.79 4.67
C LEU A 235 15.47 -2.74 3.47
N SER A 236 15.90 -3.98 3.67
CA SER A 236 15.94 -5.00 2.60
C SER A 236 14.54 -5.38 2.12
N LEU A 237 13.54 -5.46 3.01
CA LEU A 237 12.15 -5.68 2.63
C LEU A 237 11.59 -4.50 1.81
N LEU A 238 11.92 -3.26 2.18
CA LEU A 238 11.55 -2.10 1.36
C LEU A 238 12.33 -2.06 0.05
N GLY A 239 13.60 -2.43 0.07
CA GLY A 239 14.43 -2.61 -1.14
C GLY A 239 13.86 -3.64 -2.10
N LEU A 240 13.27 -4.72 -1.59
CA LEU A 240 12.53 -5.70 -2.40
C LEU A 240 11.33 -5.03 -3.11
N LEU A 241 10.58 -4.16 -2.44
CA LEU A 241 9.48 -3.42 -3.07
C LEU A 241 9.98 -2.47 -4.17
N VAL A 242 11.09 -1.77 -3.93
CA VAL A 242 11.74 -0.91 -4.93
C VAL A 242 12.19 -1.72 -6.15
N GLY A 243 12.84 -2.85 -5.92
CA GLY A 243 13.29 -3.77 -6.97
C GLY A 243 12.12 -4.33 -7.79
N MET A 244 11.07 -4.78 -7.12
CA MET A 244 9.84 -5.23 -7.77
C MET A 244 9.18 -4.12 -8.58
N GLY A 245 9.03 -2.93 -8.00
CA GLY A 245 8.45 -1.78 -8.68
C GLY A 245 9.21 -1.43 -9.95
N THR A 246 10.53 -1.33 -9.87
CA THR A 246 11.42 -1.06 -11.02
C THR A 246 11.30 -2.15 -12.08
N TRP A 247 11.31 -3.41 -11.69
CA TRP A 247 11.16 -4.54 -12.63
C TRP A 247 9.80 -4.51 -13.32
N MET A 248 8.70 -4.20 -12.60
CA MET A 248 7.35 -4.09 -13.16
C MET A 248 7.24 -2.95 -14.16
N LEU A 249 7.87 -1.80 -13.89
CA LEU A 249 7.91 -0.67 -14.81
C LEU A 249 8.63 -1.01 -16.12
N ARG A 250 9.78 -1.71 -16.03
CA ARG A 250 10.49 -2.21 -17.22
C ARG A 250 9.64 -3.20 -18.01
N THR A 251 8.92 -4.10 -17.33
CA THR A 251 7.99 -5.03 -17.99
C THR A 251 6.88 -4.29 -18.73
N ALA A 252 6.30 -3.25 -18.12
CA ALA A 252 5.27 -2.42 -18.75
C ALA A 252 5.78 -1.72 -20.02
N THR A 253 7.02 -1.23 -20.04
CA THR A 253 7.62 -0.60 -21.24
C THR A 253 7.84 -1.61 -22.36
N THR A 254 8.36 -2.79 -22.05
CA THR A 254 8.61 -3.86 -23.04
C THR A 254 7.33 -4.31 -23.73
N ILE A 255 6.22 -4.50 -22.99
CA ILE A 255 4.92 -4.86 -23.58
C ILE A 255 4.45 -3.77 -24.56
N GLY A 256 4.66 -2.49 -24.23
CA GLY A 256 4.27 -1.38 -25.10
C GLY A 256 5.03 -1.32 -26.43
N THR A 257 6.32 -1.61 -26.42
CA THR A 257 7.17 -1.61 -27.64
C THR A 257 6.86 -2.76 -28.58
N THR A 258 6.54 -3.94 -28.07
CA THR A 258 6.15 -5.10 -28.87
C THR A 258 4.84 -4.83 -29.64
N THR A 259 3.83 -4.31 -28.95
CA THR A 259 2.53 -4.01 -29.56
C THR A 259 2.63 -2.95 -30.67
N ALA A 260 3.47 -1.92 -30.48
CA ALA A 260 3.68 -0.88 -31.49
C ALA A 260 4.40 -1.44 -32.73
N ARG A 261 5.36 -2.36 -32.54
CA ARG A 261 6.12 -2.98 -33.63
C ARG A 261 5.24 -3.91 -34.49
N ASP A 262 4.35 -4.67 -33.85
CA ASP A 262 3.43 -5.57 -34.54
C ASP A 262 2.41 -4.78 -35.37
N GLN A 263 1.95 -3.63 -34.87
CA GLN A 263 1.05 -2.73 -35.62
C GLN A 263 1.72 -2.06 -36.82
N SER A 264 3.00 -1.70 -36.72
CA SER A 264 3.76 -1.11 -37.83
C SER A 264 4.18 -2.14 -38.89
N ALA A 265 4.25 -3.42 -38.56
CA ALA A 265 4.54 -4.50 -39.49
C ALA A 265 3.30 -4.98 -40.26
N SER A 266 2.11 -4.64 -39.79
CA SER A 266 0.82 -5.01 -40.40
C SER A 266 0.17 -3.87 -41.22
N ALA A 267 0.76 -2.67 -41.22
CA ALA A 267 0.36 -1.51 -42.02
C ALA A 267 1.26 -1.37 -43.23
#